data_7553a2f709fa8cf7c15843fd84b3e766
#
_entry.id   7553a2f709fa8cf7c15843fd84b3e766
#
_cell.length_a   1.000
_cell.length_b   1.000
_cell.length_c   1.000
_cell.angle_alpha   90.00
_cell.angle_beta   90.00
_cell.angle_gamma   90.00
#
_symmetry.space_group_name_H-M   'P 1'
#
loop_
_entity.id
_entity.type
_entity.pdbx_description
1 polymer ?
#
loop_
_entity_poly.entity_id
_entity_poly.type
_entity_poly.pdbx_seq_one_letter_code
_entity_poly.pdbx_strand_id
1 'polypeptide(L)'
;MEMAPCLWLLLSALIQLSTSQRSEPMFSSVTKTVLQPDYENNPTQLNYGIAVTDVDGGGDLEVLVAGYNGPNLVLKYDQRRKVLHNIAVDDRSSPYYALRDRQGNAIGVTACDIDGDGREEIYFLNTNNAFSGLATYSDKLFKFRNGRFEDLLSDDINVRRDVANRVAGRSVACVDRKGIGRYSIYIANYANGNVGPHSLIEMDEAASDPLNGVIALHNMAEEAGVNKFTGGRGVAVGPIISQTLPDIFCDNEYGPNFLFKNNGDGTFTDIAAQAGVDDPHQHGRGVALADFNRDGKIDIVYGNWNGPHRLFLQTNANRKQRFKDIATQKFAMPSPVRTVIAADFDNDQELEVFFNNIAYRGSSANRVFRVSRREHSDPLIEELNVGEAAELDGRGTGAVVTDFDGDGRLDLIVSHGENVAQPLSVFKVNPGSANTWLRVIPRTKHGAFARGAKVVAYTKKSGPHTRIIDGGSGYLCEMEPVAHFGLGRDVATSVEVWWPDGKSVARPLTTSDMNSILEIPYPVDEIPVPESVEIECGHGFAANENGRCIDKDECTQFPSVCPRDRPVCINTFGAYKCRPNKRCGHGFEPNEDGTACVAQVAYFGGSPSSSSSCLVGVHYVSIALLGLACLL
;
A
#
# COMPACT_ATOMS: atom_id res chain seq x y z
N MET A 1 0.60 39.59 -54.24
CA MET A 1 1.57 38.85 -53.43
C MET A 1 1.05 38.75 -52.03
N GLU A 2 0.09 37.88 -51.85
CA GLU A 2 -0.53 37.59 -50.55
C GLU A 2 -0.23 36.12 -50.19
N MET A 3 0.77 35.93 -49.36
CA MET A 3 1.02 34.63 -48.72
C MET A 3 1.22 34.85 -47.22
N ALA A 4 0.15 35.02 -46.46
CA ALA A 4 0.29 35.14 -45.01
C ALA A 4 -0.88 34.74 -44.11
N PRO A 5 -1.95 34.01 -44.47
CA PRO A 5 -2.85 33.48 -43.44
C PRO A 5 -2.61 32.02 -43.07
N CYS A 6 -1.99 31.19 -43.94
CA CYS A 6 -1.79 29.77 -43.62
C CYS A 6 -0.66 29.46 -42.62
N LEU A 7 0.34 30.35 -42.53
CA LEU A 7 1.46 30.12 -41.59
C LEU A 7 1.08 30.41 -40.13
N TRP A 8 0.15 31.31 -39.88
CA TRP A 8 -0.35 31.62 -38.55
C TRP A 8 -1.29 30.55 -38.01
N LEU A 9 -2.06 29.88 -38.84
CA LEU A 9 -2.91 28.75 -38.43
C LEU A 9 -2.10 27.50 -38.18
N LEU A 10 -1.00 27.28 -38.86
CA LEU A 10 -0.06 26.16 -38.59
C LEU A 10 0.77 26.41 -37.32
N LEU A 11 1.18 27.64 -37.02
CA LEU A 11 1.85 27.97 -35.76
C LEU A 11 0.88 27.91 -34.56
N SER A 12 -0.36 28.31 -34.72
CA SER A 12 -1.35 28.19 -33.65
C SER A 12 -1.77 26.73 -33.39
N ALA A 13 -1.78 25.88 -34.43
CA ALA A 13 -2.02 24.44 -34.27
C ALA A 13 -0.82 23.70 -33.68
N LEU A 14 0.43 24.15 -33.93
CA LEU A 14 1.65 23.63 -33.32
C LEU A 14 1.84 24.07 -31.86
N ILE A 15 1.27 25.22 -31.48
CA ILE A 15 1.27 25.68 -30.08
C ILE A 15 0.18 24.97 -29.25
N GLN A 16 -0.85 24.41 -29.86
CA GLN A 16 -1.88 23.62 -29.18
C GLN A 16 -1.52 22.12 -28.98
N LEU A 17 -0.37 21.67 -29.50
CA LEU A 17 0.20 20.36 -29.22
C LEU A 17 1.27 20.38 -28.10
N SER A 18 1.49 21.52 -27.45
CA SER A 18 2.28 21.58 -26.23
C SER A 18 1.42 21.07 -25.06
N THR A 19 1.62 19.81 -24.69
CA THR A 19 1.47 19.25 -23.35
C THR A 19 0.55 20.07 -22.45
N SER A 20 -0.63 19.57 -22.17
CA SER A 20 -1.49 20.11 -21.11
C SER A 20 -0.74 19.94 -19.78
N GLN A 21 0.13 20.92 -19.50
CA GLN A 21 0.67 21.07 -18.16
C GLN A 21 -0.54 21.15 -17.23
N ARG A 22 -0.61 20.28 -16.24
CA ARG A 22 -1.65 20.36 -15.23
C ARG A 22 -1.50 21.69 -14.49
N SER A 23 -2.20 22.71 -14.92
CA SER A 23 -2.27 24.01 -14.23
C SER A 23 -3.09 23.91 -12.94
N GLU A 24 -3.96 22.91 -12.87
CA GLU A 24 -4.81 22.62 -11.73
C GLU A 24 -4.01 22.02 -10.57
N PRO A 25 -4.40 22.33 -9.31
CA PRO A 25 -3.78 21.74 -8.14
C PRO A 25 -3.85 20.21 -8.16
N MET A 26 -2.76 19.52 -7.80
CA MET A 26 -2.74 18.06 -7.73
C MET A 26 -3.61 17.55 -6.57
N PHE A 27 -3.49 18.15 -5.40
CA PHE A 27 -4.10 17.66 -4.16
C PHE A 27 -5.02 18.68 -3.51
N SER A 28 -6.12 18.16 -2.92
CA SER A 28 -6.99 18.86 -1.99
C SER A 28 -6.99 18.16 -0.63
N SER A 29 -7.02 18.94 0.45
CA SER A 29 -7.07 18.40 1.82
C SER A 29 -8.47 17.89 2.15
N VAL A 30 -8.52 16.64 2.60
CA VAL A 30 -9.73 16.01 3.14
C VAL A 30 -9.62 15.74 4.64
N THR A 31 -8.56 16.21 5.28
CA THR A 31 -8.28 15.96 6.72
C THR A 31 -9.49 16.27 7.59
N LYS A 32 -10.14 17.41 7.39
CA LYS A 32 -11.29 17.84 8.21
C LYS A 32 -12.52 16.97 8.05
N THR A 33 -12.66 16.26 6.94
CA THR A 33 -13.83 15.40 6.63
C THR A 33 -13.57 13.94 6.92
N VAL A 34 -12.33 13.47 6.68
CA VAL A 34 -11.97 12.05 6.75
C VAL A 34 -11.26 11.70 8.06
N LEU A 35 -10.42 12.60 8.59
CA LEU A 35 -9.63 12.36 9.81
C LEU A 35 -9.50 13.67 10.60
N GLN A 36 -10.59 14.11 11.22
CA GLN A 36 -10.57 15.34 12.01
C GLN A 36 -9.54 15.26 13.14
N PRO A 37 -8.78 16.33 13.40
CA PRO A 37 -7.93 16.42 14.57
C PRO A 37 -8.76 16.26 15.85
N ASP A 38 -8.48 15.22 16.60
CA ASP A 38 -9.08 14.92 17.90
C ASP A 38 -8.08 14.15 18.78
N TYR A 39 -8.48 13.85 20.01
CA TYR A 39 -7.61 13.19 20.98
C TYR A 39 -7.35 11.69 20.67
N GLU A 40 -8.28 11.00 20.02
CA GLU A 40 -8.24 9.54 19.81
C GLU A 40 -7.76 9.15 18.42
N ASN A 41 -8.29 9.82 17.39
CA ASN A 41 -8.08 9.42 16.01
C ASN A 41 -6.93 10.17 15.33
N ASN A 42 -6.77 11.46 15.66
CA ASN A 42 -5.72 12.30 15.09
C ASN A 42 -5.18 13.29 16.11
N PRO A 43 -4.50 12.81 17.16
CA PRO A 43 -3.98 13.66 18.22
C PRO A 43 -2.87 14.57 17.71
N THR A 44 -2.77 15.75 18.31
CA THR A 44 -1.63 16.65 18.13
C THR A 44 -0.44 16.11 18.91
N GLN A 45 0.41 15.35 18.25
CA GLN A 45 1.61 14.73 18.80
C GLN A 45 2.75 14.73 17.78
N LEU A 46 3.95 14.25 18.16
CA LEU A 46 5.03 14.03 17.21
C LEU A 46 4.84 12.67 16.55
N ASN A 47 4.47 12.68 15.27
CA ASN A 47 4.32 11.49 14.45
C ASN A 47 5.47 11.41 13.43
N TYR A 48 5.92 10.20 13.09
CA TYR A 48 7.03 10.00 12.18
C TYR A 48 6.68 9.03 11.05
N GLY A 49 7.12 7.78 11.13
CA GLY A 49 6.91 6.79 10.08
C GLY A 49 5.45 6.38 9.94
N ILE A 50 5.08 6.00 8.74
CA ILE A 50 3.76 5.47 8.41
C ILE A 50 3.93 4.20 7.58
N ALA A 51 3.13 3.17 7.86
CA ALA A 51 3.08 1.95 7.05
C ALA A 51 1.63 1.56 6.74
N VAL A 52 1.44 0.79 5.67
CA VAL A 52 0.11 0.34 5.25
C VAL A 52 0.10 -1.19 5.12
N THR A 53 -0.80 -1.84 5.85
CA THR A 53 -1.00 -3.29 5.81
C THR A 53 -2.38 -3.69 6.30
N ASP A 54 -2.77 -4.95 6.12
CA ASP A 54 -3.99 -5.55 6.68
C ASP A 54 -3.74 -5.96 8.14
N VAL A 55 -4.01 -5.06 9.08
CA VAL A 55 -3.75 -5.27 10.52
C VAL A 55 -4.77 -6.20 11.14
N ASP A 56 -6.03 -6.08 10.78
CA ASP A 56 -7.10 -6.84 11.42
C ASP A 56 -7.44 -8.17 10.72
N GLY A 57 -6.81 -8.44 9.57
CA GLY A 57 -7.07 -9.64 8.77
C GLY A 57 -8.39 -9.59 8.01
N GLY A 58 -8.94 -8.39 7.82
CA GLY A 58 -10.21 -8.15 7.14
C GLY A 58 -10.12 -8.06 5.63
N GLY A 59 -8.91 -7.93 5.08
CA GLY A 59 -8.65 -7.73 3.66
C GLY A 59 -8.62 -6.27 3.23
N ASP A 60 -9.19 -5.34 4.01
CA ASP A 60 -8.98 -3.90 3.85
C ASP A 60 -7.63 -3.52 4.48
N LEU A 61 -7.01 -2.45 4.00
CA LEU A 61 -5.71 -2.01 4.50
C LEU A 61 -5.87 -0.91 5.57
N GLU A 62 -5.17 -1.06 6.68
CA GLU A 62 -5.05 -0.06 7.72
C GLU A 62 -3.74 0.71 7.63
N VAL A 63 -3.74 1.92 8.19
CA VAL A 63 -2.60 2.82 8.24
C VAL A 63 -2.00 2.84 9.63
N LEU A 64 -0.78 2.35 9.77
CA LEU A 64 0.01 2.38 11.00
C LEU A 64 0.79 3.68 11.09
N VAL A 65 0.79 4.34 12.24
CA VAL A 65 1.54 5.59 12.45
C VAL A 65 2.42 5.48 13.70
N ALA A 66 3.70 5.73 13.53
CA ALA A 66 4.67 5.73 14.63
C ALA A 66 4.57 7.02 15.46
N GLY A 67 4.20 6.90 16.73
CA GLY A 67 4.09 7.99 17.69
C GLY A 67 5.35 8.13 18.55
N TYR A 68 6.03 9.29 18.50
CA TYR A 68 7.27 9.51 19.23
C TYR A 68 7.04 9.90 20.70
N ASN A 69 6.14 10.81 20.97
CA ASN A 69 5.82 11.28 22.33
C ASN A 69 4.36 11.01 22.72
N GLY A 70 3.75 10.07 22.05
CA GLY A 70 2.37 9.64 22.22
C GLY A 70 2.18 8.21 21.73
N PRO A 71 0.97 7.69 21.75
CA PRO A 71 0.69 6.34 21.27
C PRO A 71 0.87 6.22 19.76
N ASN A 72 1.27 5.03 19.29
CA ASN A 72 1.10 4.68 17.89
C ASN A 72 -0.38 4.63 17.54
N LEU A 73 -0.71 4.88 16.26
CA LEU A 73 -2.08 4.82 15.77
C LEU A 73 -2.23 3.69 14.74
N VAL A 74 -3.43 3.13 14.69
CA VAL A 74 -3.85 2.16 13.64
C VAL A 74 -5.16 2.67 13.07
N LEU A 75 -5.09 3.29 11.90
CA LEU A 75 -6.24 3.95 11.29
C LEU A 75 -6.93 3.02 10.30
N LYS A 76 -8.19 2.72 10.54
CA LYS A 76 -9.07 1.94 9.67
C LYS A 76 -10.12 2.84 9.03
N TYR A 77 -10.39 2.64 7.74
CA TYR A 77 -11.46 3.38 7.06
C TYR A 77 -12.82 2.74 7.29
N ASP A 78 -13.77 3.53 7.78
CA ASP A 78 -15.18 3.13 7.91
C ASP A 78 -15.94 3.51 6.65
N GLN A 79 -16.24 2.53 5.81
CA GLN A 79 -16.96 2.70 4.54
C GLN A 79 -18.35 3.35 4.70
N ARG A 80 -19.01 3.17 5.85
CA ARG A 80 -20.35 3.73 6.10
C ARG A 80 -20.28 5.18 6.54
N ARG A 81 -19.35 5.50 7.44
CA ARG A 81 -19.16 6.84 7.99
C ARG A 81 -18.29 7.72 7.12
N LYS A 82 -17.53 7.13 6.18
CA LYS A 82 -16.56 7.80 5.32
C LYS A 82 -15.45 8.53 6.09
N VAL A 83 -14.97 7.90 7.17
CA VAL A 83 -13.92 8.45 8.03
C VAL A 83 -12.88 7.39 8.37
N LEU A 84 -11.65 7.84 8.58
CA LEU A 84 -10.60 7.06 9.23
C LEU A 84 -10.79 7.14 10.75
N HIS A 85 -10.65 6.03 11.45
CA HIS A 85 -10.72 5.97 12.89
C HIS A 85 -9.66 5.04 13.46
N ASN A 86 -9.14 5.38 14.63
CA ASN A 86 -8.10 4.61 15.29
C ASN A 86 -8.70 3.38 15.99
N ILE A 87 -8.30 2.17 15.58
CA ILE A 87 -8.72 0.92 16.21
C ILE A 87 -7.81 0.50 17.38
N ALA A 88 -6.60 1.08 17.47
CA ALA A 88 -5.71 0.90 18.63
C ALA A 88 -6.15 1.82 19.79
N VAL A 89 -7.31 1.52 20.35
CA VAL A 89 -7.93 2.30 21.45
C VAL A 89 -7.28 2.03 22.80
N ASP A 90 -7.46 2.95 23.77
CA ASP A 90 -6.95 2.82 25.15
C ASP A 90 -7.82 1.88 26.00
N ASP A 91 -8.02 0.68 25.50
CA ASP A 91 -8.74 -0.40 26.17
C ASP A 91 -7.89 -1.68 26.17
N ARG A 92 -7.45 -2.12 27.34
CA ARG A 92 -6.63 -3.33 27.51
C ARG A 92 -7.31 -4.61 27.05
N SER A 93 -8.62 -4.61 26.88
CA SER A 93 -9.37 -5.74 26.33
C SER A 93 -9.35 -5.76 24.79
N SER A 94 -8.98 -4.65 24.13
CA SER A 94 -8.86 -4.57 22.68
C SER A 94 -7.70 -5.45 22.18
N PRO A 95 -7.90 -6.21 21.11
CA PRO A 95 -6.83 -7.00 20.48
C PRO A 95 -5.68 -6.13 19.94
N TYR A 96 -5.92 -4.84 19.71
CA TYR A 96 -4.97 -3.86 19.14
C TYR A 96 -4.28 -3.00 20.21
N TYR A 97 -4.61 -3.18 21.50
CA TYR A 97 -4.08 -2.34 22.59
C TYR A 97 -2.56 -2.27 22.62
N ALA A 98 -1.89 -3.41 22.41
CA ALA A 98 -0.42 -3.50 22.47
C ALA A 98 0.27 -2.66 21.40
N LEU A 99 -0.36 -2.49 20.21
CA LEU A 99 0.19 -1.70 19.10
C LEU A 99 0.38 -0.22 19.45
N ARG A 100 -0.33 0.28 20.46
CA ARG A 100 -0.19 1.67 20.93
C ARG A 100 1.23 1.99 21.41
N ASP A 101 1.93 1.02 21.99
CA ASP A 101 3.28 1.18 22.59
C ASP A 101 3.52 2.57 23.22
N ARG A 102 2.58 3.01 24.06
CA ARG A 102 2.53 4.39 24.59
C ARG A 102 3.81 4.82 25.32
N GLN A 103 4.61 3.85 25.79
CA GLN A 103 5.86 4.12 26.51
C GLN A 103 7.07 4.11 25.56
N GLY A 104 6.87 3.71 24.30
CA GLY A 104 7.88 3.78 23.27
C GLY A 104 8.09 5.18 22.74
N ASN A 105 9.12 5.34 21.93
CA ASN A 105 9.39 6.53 21.12
C ASN A 105 9.55 6.09 19.68
N ALA A 106 8.45 5.64 19.05
CA ALA A 106 8.50 5.08 17.73
C ALA A 106 8.74 6.16 16.66
N ILE A 107 9.65 5.88 15.72
CA ILE A 107 9.92 6.74 14.57
C ILE A 107 9.80 6.01 13.24
N GLY A 108 9.96 4.69 13.17
CA GLY A 108 9.82 3.90 11.96
C GLY A 108 8.82 2.78 12.18
N VAL A 109 8.20 2.33 11.11
CA VAL A 109 7.26 1.21 11.11
C VAL A 109 7.31 0.45 9.78
N THR A 110 7.22 -0.87 9.86
CA THR A 110 7.09 -1.78 8.71
C THR A 110 6.28 -3.00 9.10
N ALA A 111 5.75 -3.72 8.12
CA ALA A 111 4.99 -4.94 8.34
C ALA A 111 5.33 -6.01 7.30
N CYS A 112 5.59 -7.24 7.74
CA CYS A 112 5.80 -8.39 6.87
C CYS A 112 5.70 -9.71 7.62
N ASP A 113 5.43 -10.78 6.90
CA ASP A 113 5.33 -12.15 7.43
C ASP A 113 6.73 -12.74 7.66
N ILE A 114 7.19 -12.73 8.91
CA ILE A 114 8.53 -13.22 9.25
C ILE A 114 8.59 -14.72 9.55
N ASP A 115 7.46 -15.33 9.93
CA ASP A 115 7.43 -16.75 10.30
C ASP A 115 6.70 -17.66 9.29
N GLY A 116 6.03 -17.08 8.30
CA GLY A 116 5.37 -17.81 7.22
C GLY A 116 3.98 -18.32 7.59
N ASP A 117 3.27 -17.64 8.49
CA ASP A 117 1.89 -18.02 8.84
C ASP A 117 0.84 -17.34 7.94
N GLY A 118 1.26 -16.45 7.04
CA GLY A 118 0.40 -15.75 6.09
C GLY A 118 -0.16 -14.43 6.61
N ARG A 119 0.18 -14.01 7.82
CA ARG A 119 -0.18 -12.72 8.39
C ARG A 119 1.08 -11.91 8.70
N GLU A 120 1.08 -10.64 8.38
CA GLU A 120 2.24 -9.78 8.60
C GLU A 120 2.39 -9.43 10.10
N GLU A 121 3.62 -9.56 10.63
CA GLU A 121 4.05 -8.99 11.88
C GLU A 121 4.36 -7.51 11.70
N ILE A 122 4.13 -6.72 12.75
CA ILE A 122 4.31 -5.26 12.73
C ILE A 122 5.52 -4.89 13.57
N TYR A 123 6.52 -4.28 12.95
CA TYR A 123 7.72 -3.79 13.62
C TYR A 123 7.65 -2.27 13.83
N PHE A 124 7.74 -1.83 15.09
CA PHE A 124 7.94 -0.44 15.46
C PHE A 124 9.36 -0.21 15.94
N LEU A 125 10.04 0.70 15.26
CA LEU A 125 11.40 1.11 15.57
C LEU A 125 11.37 2.28 16.56
N ASN A 126 11.85 2.03 17.78
CA ASN A 126 11.95 3.01 18.86
C ASN A 126 13.32 3.69 18.88
N THR A 127 13.41 4.89 19.43
CA THR A 127 14.64 5.69 19.48
C THR A 127 14.81 6.41 20.81
N ASN A 128 15.89 7.16 20.95
CA ASN A 128 16.16 8.02 22.09
C ASN A 128 16.01 9.51 21.74
N ASN A 129 16.07 10.38 22.75
CA ASN A 129 15.97 11.82 22.56
C ASN A 129 17.18 12.44 21.81
N ALA A 130 18.32 11.75 21.80
CA ALA A 130 19.51 12.18 21.07
C ALA A 130 19.48 11.76 19.59
N PHE A 131 18.59 10.87 19.23
CA PHE A 131 18.47 10.27 17.90
C PHE A 131 19.79 9.66 17.38
N SER A 132 20.61 9.13 18.26
CA SER A 132 21.88 8.47 17.90
C SER A 132 22.37 7.55 19.01
N GLY A 133 23.22 6.57 18.66
CA GLY A 133 23.82 5.63 19.59
C GLY A 133 22.78 4.72 20.26
N LEU A 134 22.99 4.38 21.54
CA LEU A 134 22.07 3.50 22.27
C LEU A 134 20.71 4.17 22.52
N ALA A 135 19.64 3.47 22.21
CA ALA A 135 18.27 3.93 22.46
C ALA A 135 17.85 3.64 23.91
N THR A 136 16.99 4.51 24.46
CA THR A 136 16.38 4.31 25.78
C THR A 136 15.33 3.21 25.76
N TYR A 137 14.64 3.07 24.62
CA TYR A 137 13.57 2.11 24.41
C TYR A 137 14.01 1.08 23.37
N SER A 138 13.69 -0.19 23.61
CA SER A 138 13.86 -1.25 22.62
C SER A 138 12.76 -1.20 21.58
N ASP A 139 13.07 -1.66 20.39
CA ASP A 139 12.10 -1.84 19.33
C ASP A 139 11.03 -2.87 19.72
N LYS A 140 9.94 -2.91 18.97
CA LYS A 140 8.82 -3.82 19.16
C LYS A 140 8.52 -4.59 17.89
N LEU A 141 8.23 -5.89 18.02
CA LEU A 141 7.77 -6.74 16.94
C LEU A 141 6.49 -7.44 17.36
N PHE A 142 5.38 -6.96 16.87
CA PHE A 142 4.06 -7.44 17.26
C PHE A 142 3.56 -8.52 16.31
N LYS A 143 3.22 -9.68 16.88
CA LYS A 143 2.53 -10.78 16.21
C LYS A 143 1.12 -10.92 16.76
N PHE A 144 0.16 -11.17 15.86
CA PHE A 144 -1.20 -11.51 16.28
C PHE A 144 -1.28 -12.98 16.67
N ARG A 145 -1.45 -13.25 17.95
CA ARG A 145 -1.62 -14.58 18.50
C ARG A 145 -2.52 -14.53 19.75
N ASN A 146 -3.16 -15.63 20.10
CA ASN A 146 -4.06 -15.70 21.25
C ASN A 146 -5.19 -14.65 21.20
N GLY A 147 -5.62 -14.24 20.00
CA GLY A 147 -6.69 -13.25 19.78
C GLY A 147 -6.29 -11.80 20.00
N ARG A 148 -4.99 -11.48 20.09
CA ARG A 148 -4.46 -10.12 20.26
C ARG A 148 -3.03 -9.99 19.74
N PHE A 149 -2.56 -8.76 19.60
CA PHE A 149 -1.14 -8.51 19.32
C PHE A 149 -0.30 -8.67 20.58
N GLU A 150 0.83 -9.38 20.43
CA GLU A 150 1.83 -9.61 21.48
C GLU A 150 3.23 -9.34 20.92
N ASP A 151 4.13 -8.77 21.75
CA ASP A 151 5.49 -8.42 21.34
C ASP A 151 6.43 -9.63 21.41
N LEU A 152 6.84 -10.15 20.27
CA LEU A 152 7.77 -11.27 20.14
C LEU A 152 9.15 -10.99 20.77
N LEU A 153 9.61 -9.73 20.72
CA LEU A 153 10.91 -9.37 21.31
C LEU A 153 10.90 -9.43 22.83
N SER A 154 9.70 -9.46 23.45
CA SER A 154 9.51 -9.64 24.88
C SER A 154 9.35 -11.10 25.29
N ASP A 155 9.30 -12.05 24.37
CA ASP A 155 9.29 -13.49 24.69
C ASP A 155 10.61 -13.92 25.33
N ASP A 156 10.55 -14.79 26.34
CA ASP A 156 11.71 -15.26 27.10
C ASP A 156 12.86 -15.76 26.22
N ILE A 157 12.54 -16.43 25.11
CA ILE A 157 13.56 -16.94 24.19
C ILE A 157 14.32 -15.81 23.53
N ASN A 158 13.63 -14.74 23.10
CA ASN A 158 14.21 -13.60 22.41
C ASN A 158 14.91 -12.64 23.39
N VAL A 159 14.39 -12.48 24.60
CA VAL A 159 15.05 -11.73 25.67
C VAL A 159 16.40 -12.37 26.02
N ARG A 160 16.46 -13.71 26.17
CA ARG A 160 17.72 -14.43 26.44
C ARG A 160 18.74 -14.35 25.31
N ARG A 161 18.27 -14.17 24.08
CA ARG A 161 19.11 -14.02 22.89
C ARG A 161 19.57 -12.56 22.66
N ASP A 162 19.03 -11.63 23.43
CA ASP A 162 19.28 -10.17 23.34
C ASP A 162 19.10 -9.64 21.90
N VAL A 163 18.03 -10.05 21.21
CA VAL A 163 17.78 -9.75 19.79
C VAL A 163 17.22 -8.36 19.58
N ALA A 164 16.48 -7.83 20.56
CA ALA A 164 15.82 -6.53 20.44
C ALA A 164 16.84 -5.42 20.11
N ASN A 165 16.63 -4.72 19.00
CA ASN A 165 17.45 -3.57 18.65
C ASN A 165 17.28 -2.48 19.72
N ARG A 166 18.40 -2.02 20.29
CA ARG A 166 18.47 -0.95 21.30
C ARG A 166 19.36 0.18 20.83
N VAL A 167 19.37 0.40 19.55
CA VAL A 167 20.10 1.47 18.89
C VAL A 167 19.09 2.43 18.27
N ALA A 168 19.44 3.70 18.25
CA ALA A 168 18.63 4.73 17.61
C ALA A 168 18.58 4.49 16.09
N GLY A 169 17.65 3.68 15.65
CA GLY A 169 17.39 3.43 14.24
C GLY A 169 16.73 4.63 13.56
N ARG A 170 16.61 4.53 12.25
CA ARG A 170 15.90 5.48 11.41
C ARG A 170 14.87 4.75 10.56
N SER A 171 15.26 4.18 9.45
CA SER A 171 14.34 3.42 8.62
C SER A 171 14.43 1.92 8.89
N VAL A 172 13.33 1.25 8.66
CA VAL A 172 13.16 -0.19 8.78
C VAL A 172 12.46 -0.69 7.53
N ALA A 173 12.85 -1.85 7.04
CA ALA A 173 12.30 -2.43 5.82
C ALA A 173 12.32 -3.96 5.87
N CYS A 174 11.40 -4.58 5.15
CA CYS A 174 11.24 -6.02 5.01
C CYS A 174 11.95 -6.53 3.75
N VAL A 175 12.74 -7.58 3.87
CA VAL A 175 13.48 -8.16 2.76
C VAL A 175 13.40 -9.69 2.76
N ASP A 176 12.82 -10.28 1.72
CA ASP A 176 12.89 -11.73 1.48
C ASP A 176 14.25 -12.07 0.83
N ARG A 177 15.32 -12.01 1.64
CA ARG A 177 16.70 -12.15 1.15
C ARG A 177 17.02 -13.51 0.54
N LYS A 178 16.23 -14.54 0.84
CA LYS A 178 16.42 -15.92 0.38
C LYS A 178 15.41 -16.37 -0.67
N GLY A 179 14.39 -15.55 -0.99
CA GLY A 179 13.31 -15.93 -1.89
C GLY A 179 12.43 -17.05 -1.33
N ILE A 180 12.15 -17.05 -0.04
CA ILE A 180 11.39 -18.12 0.62
C ILE A 180 10.00 -17.68 1.07
N GLY A 181 9.58 -16.45 0.72
CA GLY A 181 8.29 -15.90 1.12
C GLY A 181 8.17 -15.57 2.60
N ARG A 182 9.29 -15.58 3.34
CA ARG A 182 9.44 -15.06 4.71
C ARG A 182 10.48 -13.96 4.71
N TYR A 183 10.31 -13.02 5.61
CA TYR A 183 11.07 -11.77 5.59
C TYR A 183 12.07 -11.67 6.73
N SER A 184 13.19 -11.02 6.44
CA SER A 184 14.08 -10.43 7.41
C SER A 184 13.77 -8.94 7.54
N ILE A 185 13.95 -8.38 8.73
CA ILE A 185 13.74 -6.95 9.00
C ILE A 185 15.11 -6.26 9.02
N TYR A 186 15.37 -5.45 8.00
CA TYR A 186 16.58 -4.62 7.92
C TYR A 186 16.35 -3.28 8.62
N ILE A 187 17.28 -2.91 9.50
CA ILE A 187 17.21 -1.69 10.30
C ILE A 187 18.42 -0.81 10.00
N ALA A 188 18.19 0.37 9.43
CA ALA A 188 19.18 1.38 9.21
C ALA A 188 19.39 2.17 10.51
N ASN A 189 20.35 1.75 11.33
CA ASN A 189 20.68 2.40 12.58
C ASN A 189 21.54 3.66 12.37
N TYR A 190 21.40 4.62 13.29
CA TYR A 190 22.22 5.81 13.32
C TYR A 190 23.35 5.63 14.34
N ALA A 191 24.47 5.15 13.86
CA ALA A 191 25.63 4.84 14.67
C ALA A 191 26.23 6.08 15.34
N ASN A 192 26.82 5.88 16.51
CA ASN A 192 27.70 6.84 17.17
C ASN A 192 29.09 6.20 17.29
N GLY A 193 30.00 6.58 16.38
CA GLY A 193 31.27 5.88 16.24
C GLY A 193 31.06 4.39 15.90
N ASN A 194 31.62 3.52 16.72
CA ASN A 194 31.52 2.05 16.57
C ASN A 194 30.35 1.45 17.36
N VAL A 195 29.36 2.25 17.76
CA VAL A 195 28.19 1.79 18.50
C VAL A 195 26.96 1.88 17.61
N GLY A 196 26.29 0.76 17.43
CA GLY A 196 25.02 0.67 16.73
C GLY A 196 25.14 0.42 15.22
N PRO A 197 25.66 -0.73 14.81
CA PRO A 197 25.64 -1.12 13.40
C PRO A 197 24.20 -1.31 12.92
N HIS A 198 24.02 -1.31 11.61
CA HIS A 198 22.77 -1.75 10.99
C HIS A 198 22.46 -3.19 11.42
N SER A 199 21.19 -3.52 11.53
CA SER A 199 20.71 -4.83 11.99
C SER A 199 19.88 -5.52 10.89
N LEU A 200 19.81 -6.87 10.97
CA LEU A 200 18.99 -7.69 10.10
C LEU A 200 18.38 -8.83 10.94
N ILE A 201 17.16 -8.62 11.39
CA ILE A 201 16.47 -9.56 12.30
C ILE A 201 15.60 -10.49 11.49
N GLU A 202 15.71 -11.81 11.76
CA GLU A 202 14.87 -12.83 11.13
C GLU A 202 14.58 -13.98 12.08
N MET A 203 13.64 -14.84 11.70
CA MET A 203 13.35 -16.06 12.43
C MET A 203 14.49 -17.07 12.31
N ASP A 204 14.96 -17.60 13.44
CA ASP A 204 15.85 -18.75 13.52
C ASP A 204 15.03 -20.04 13.42
N GLU A 205 15.00 -20.62 12.22
CA GLU A 205 14.20 -21.82 11.94
C GLU A 205 14.59 -23.02 12.83
N ALA A 206 15.89 -23.16 13.15
CA ALA A 206 16.39 -24.29 13.95
C ALA A 206 15.98 -24.21 15.42
N ALA A 207 15.75 -22.99 15.92
CA ALA A 207 15.39 -22.74 17.32
C ALA A 207 13.91 -22.44 17.51
N SER A 208 13.14 -22.31 16.43
CA SER A 208 11.71 -22.00 16.45
C SER A 208 10.86 -23.25 16.36
N ASP A 209 9.67 -23.17 16.96
CA ASP A 209 8.59 -24.14 16.82
C ASP A 209 7.28 -23.37 16.64
N PRO A 210 7.00 -22.87 15.39
CA PRO A 210 5.84 -22.04 15.12
C PRO A 210 4.51 -22.73 15.43
N LEU A 211 4.44 -24.07 15.29
CA LEU A 211 3.24 -24.85 15.62
C LEU A 211 2.89 -24.77 17.11
N ASN A 212 3.89 -24.62 17.97
CA ASN A 212 3.72 -24.42 19.41
C ASN A 212 3.86 -22.95 19.82
N GLY A 213 3.87 -22.02 18.85
CA GLY A 213 3.92 -20.59 19.08
C GLY A 213 5.29 -20.04 19.52
N VAL A 214 6.36 -20.83 19.35
CA VAL A 214 7.73 -20.42 19.70
C VAL A 214 8.42 -19.86 18.45
N ILE A 215 8.63 -18.55 18.44
CA ILE A 215 9.33 -17.84 17.37
C ILE A 215 10.66 -17.30 17.95
N ALA A 216 11.74 -18.00 17.69
CA ALA A 216 13.09 -17.57 18.05
C ALA A 216 13.64 -16.64 16.95
N LEU A 217 14.25 -15.54 17.34
CA LEU A 217 14.83 -14.57 16.44
C LEU A 217 16.35 -14.50 16.59
N HIS A 218 17.02 -14.02 15.54
CA HIS A 218 18.46 -13.72 15.57
C HIS A 218 18.78 -12.51 14.68
N ASN A 219 19.93 -11.86 14.93
CA ASN A 219 20.44 -10.78 14.10
C ASN A 219 21.50 -11.33 13.15
N MET A 220 21.22 -11.31 11.86
CA MET A 220 22.06 -11.85 10.80
C MET A 220 22.86 -10.78 10.04
N ALA A 221 22.93 -9.55 10.54
CA ALA A 221 23.53 -8.45 9.80
C ALA A 221 25.01 -8.66 9.47
N GLU A 222 25.77 -9.27 10.39
CA GLU A 222 27.20 -9.56 10.20
C GLU A 222 27.39 -10.64 9.13
N GLU A 223 26.73 -11.76 9.27
CA GLU A 223 26.78 -12.90 8.35
C GLU A 223 26.24 -12.51 6.94
N ALA A 224 25.21 -11.68 6.91
CA ALA A 224 24.66 -11.19 5.65
C ALA A 224 25.48 -10.06 5.01
N GLY A 225 26.48 -9.50 5.70
CA GLY A 225 27.37 -8.47 5.18
C GLY A 225 26.80 -7.03 5.20
N VAL A 226 25.74 -6.80 6.01
CA VAL A 226 25.06 -5.49 6.07
C VAL A 226 25.25 -4.73 7.39
N ASN A 227 26.05 -5.22 8.33
CA ASN A 227 26.32 -4.63 9.64
C ASN A 227 27.22 -3.36 9.55
N LYS A 228 26.75 -2.30 8.93
CA LYS A 228 27.53 -1.07 8.72
C LYS A 228 27.33 -0.07 9.85
N PHE A 229 28.39 0.70 10.15
CA PHE A 229 28.40 1.76 11.16
C PHE A 229 28.35 3.13 10.47
N THR A 230 27.15 3.62 10.18
CA THR A 230 26.92 4.91 9.50
C THR A 230 25.75 5.66 10.12
N GLY A 231 25.52 6.87 9.65
CA GLY A 231 24.29 7.60 9.92
C GLY A 231 23.16 7.15 9.00
N GLY A 232 22.69 5.90 9.14
CA GLY A 232 21.63 5.35 8.32
C GLY A 232 20.38 6.22 8.27
N ARG A 233 19.73 6.30 7.10
CA ARG A 233 18.54 7.14 6.87
C ARG A 233 17.48 6.38 6.09
N GLY A 234 17.15 6.79 4.88
CA GLY A 234 16.14 6.15 4.05
C GLY A 234 16.58 4.76 3.59
N VAL A 235 15.64 3.87 3.47
CA VAL A 235 15.85 2.51 2.93
C VAL A 235 14.81 2.24 1.87
N ALA A 236 15.20 1.58 0.79
CA ALA A 236 14.25 1.04 -0.17
C ALA A 236 14.70 -0.37 -0.59
N VAL A 237 13.72 -1.28 -0.68
CA VAL A 237 13.92 -2.71 -0.94
C VAL A 237 13.19 -3.12 -2.21
N GLY A 238 13.89 -3.81 -3.11
CA GLY A 238 13.33 -4.33 -4.34
C GLY A 238 14.39 -4.92 -5.25
N PRO A 239 14.01 -5.56 -6.37
CA PRO A 239 14.95 -6.14 -7.33
C PRO A 239 15.62 -5.04 -8.18
N ILE A 240 16.53 -4.27 -7.57
CA ILE A 240 17.17 -3.10 -8.20
C ILE A 240 18.18 -3.56 -9.25
N ILE A 241 19.12 -4.40 -8.84
CA ILE A 241 20.19 -4.95 -9.67
C ILE A 241 19.96 -6.42 -9.98
N SER A 242 19.43 -7.14 -9.01
CA SER A 242 19.04 -8.53 -9.14
C SER A 242 17.77 -8.63 -10.00
N GLN A 243 17.52 -9.77 -10.61
CA GLN A 243 16.36 -9.92 -11.49
C GLN A 243 15.05 -10.02 -10.71
N THR A 244 15.06 -10.75 -9.60
CA THR A 244 13.90 -11.06 -8.77
C THR A 244 14.17 -10.95 -7.28
N LEU A 245 15.36 -11.38 -6.80
CA LEU A 245 15.71 -11.24 -5.39
C LEU A 245 15.83 -9.75 -5.00
N PRO A 246 15.33 -9.36 -3.84
CA PRO A 246 15.40 -7.98 -3.40
C PRO A 246 16.85 -7.60 -3.02
N ASP A 247 17.28 -6.47 -3.53
CA ASP A 247 18.45 -5.71 -3.10
C ASP A 247 18.01 -4.64 -2.10
N ILE A 248 18.96 -4.04 -1.37
CA ILE A 248 18.68 -2.97 -0.41
C ILE A 248 19.45 -1.72 -0.82
N PHE A 249 18.76 -0.61 -1.05
CA PHE A 249 19.39 0.71 -1.11
C PHE A 249 19.19 1.42 0.23
N CYS A 250 20.28 1.91 0.81
CA CYS A 250 20.25 2.66 2.05
C CYS A 250 21.04 3.96 1.88
N ASP A 251 20.36 5.09 2.00
CA ASP A 251 21.05 6.38 2.04
C ASP A 251 21.54 6.71 3.46
N ASN A 252 22.53 7.55 3.54
CA ASN A 252 23.20 7.89 4.79
C ASN A 252 23.35 9.40 4.97
N GLU A 253 23.38 9.85 6.23
CA GLU A 253 23.63 11.26 6.56
C GLU A 253 25.12 11.59 6.58
N TYR A 254 25.94 10.67 7.04
CA TYR A 254 27.40 10.81 7.10
C TYR A 254 28.03 9.59 6.45
N GLY A 255 28.71 9.79 5.34
CA GLY A 255 29.35 8.75 4.56
C GLY A 255 28.55 8.33 3.33
N PRO A 256 29.10 7.37 2.57
CA PRO A 256 28.50 6.92 1.32
C PRO A 256 27.17 6.18 1.54
N ASN A 257 26.28 6.29 0.57
CA ASN A 257 25.11 5.42 0.49
C ASN A 257 25.52 3.97 0.21
N PHE A 258 24.68 3.03 0.53
CA PHE A 258 24.85 1.61 0.21
C PHE A 258 23.88 1.15 -0.86
N LEU A 259 24.36 0.29 -1.75
CA LEU A 259 23.55 -0.53 -2.62
C LEU A 259 23.97 -1.98 -2.40
N PHE A 260 23.31 -2.63 -1.49
CA PHE A 260 23.55 -4.03 -1.14
C PHE A 260 22.88 -4.93 -2.18
N LYS A 261 23.67 -5.42 -3.12
CA LYS A 261 23.23 -6.39 -4.11
C LYS A 261 23.12 -7.76 -3.46
N ASN A 262 21.98 -8.41 -3.60
CA ASN A 262 21.77 -9.80 -3.16
C ASN A 262 22.64 -10.77 -3.98
N ASN A 263 23.39 -11.64 -3.30
CA ASN A 263 24.29 -12.61 -3.93
C ASN A 263 23.58 -13.91 -4.33
N GLY A 264 22.33 -14.12 -3.92
CA GLY A 264 21.54 -15.33 -4.20
C GLY A 264 21.64 -16.42 -3.10
N ASP A 265 22.53 -16.24 -2.15
CA ASP A 265 22.72 -17.14 -0.99
C ASP A 265 22.20 -16.52 0.33
N GLY A 266 21.55 -15.38 0.24
CA GLY A 266 21.04 -14.61 1.38
C GLY A 266 22.06 -13.64 1.96
N THR A 267 23.29 -13.54 1.39
CA THR A 267 24.28 -12.51 1.73
C THR A 267 24.22 -11.37 0.73
N PHE A 268 24.86 -10.25 1.07
CA PHE A 268 24.86 -9.04 0.26
C PHE A 268 26.28 -8.52 0.00
N THR A 269 26.47 -7.90 -1.15
CA THR A 269 27.69 -7.17 -1.51
C THR A 269 27.33 -5.71 -1.76
N ASP A 270 27.98 -4.78 -1.08
CA ASP A 270 27.83 -3.35 -1.37
C ASP A 270 28.51 -2.99 -2.69
N ILE A 271 27.73 -2.49 -3.63
CA ILE A 271 28.21 -2.08 -4.96
C ILE A 271 27.95 -0.59 -5.26
N ALA A 272 27.55 0.22 -4.26
CA ALA A 272 27.14 1.60 -4.48
C ALA A 272 28.20 2.43 -5.23
N ALA A 273 29.46 2.37 -4.81
CA ALA A 273 30.57 3.08 -5.47
C ALA A 273 30.79 2.60 -6.93
N GLN A 274 30.68 1.29 -7.20
CA GLN A 274 30.82 0.74 -8.54
C GLN A 274 29.62 1.12 -9.43
N ALA A 275 28.44 1.22 -8.83
CA ALA A 275 27.22 1.62 -9.52
C ALA A 275 27.12 3.13 -9.75
N GLY A 276 27.88 3.95 -8.98
CA GLY A 276 27.89 5.41 -9.05
C GLY A 276 26.74 6.06 -8.31
N VAL A 277 26.24 5.43 -7.22
CA VAL A 277 25.13 5.92 -6.39
C VAL A 277 25.52 6.13 -4.93
N ASP A 278 26.81 6.06 -4.62
CA ASP A 278 27.35 6.18 -3.26
C ASP A 278 27.24 7.60 -2.67
N ASP A 279 27.21 8.66 -3.49
CA ASP A 279 27.00 10.08 -3.17
C ASP A 279 27.57 10.52 -1.79
N PRO A 280 28.88 10.33 -1.54
CA PRO A 280 29.47 10.28 -0.20
C PRO A 280 29.48 11.61 0.55
N HIS A 281 29.14 12.72 -0.09
CA HIS A 281 29.18 14.08 0.47
C HIS A 281 27.81 14.68 0.73
N GLN A 282 26.76 13.87 0.57
CA GLN A 282 25.39 14.32 0.78
C GLN A 282 24.80 13.73 2.07
N HIS A 283 23.62 14.22 2.42
CA HIS A 283 22.90 13.82 3.62
C HIS A 283 21.56 13.25 3.22
N GLY A 284 21.54 11.95 2.86
CA GLY A 284 20.35 11.27 2.40
C GLY A 284 19.20 11.28 3.39
N ARG A 285 17.96 11.17 2.86
CA ARG A 285 16.72 11.06 3.64
C ARG A 285 15.79 10.04 3.03
N GLY A 286 14.73 10.45 2.40
CA GLY A 286 13.76 9.54 1.81
C GLY A 286 14.19 9.04 0.45
N VAL A 287 13.88 7.77 0.15
CA VAL A 287 14.21 7.09 -1.10
C VAL A 287 13.00 6.34 -1.63
N ALA A 288 12.82 6.33 -2.96
CA ALA A 288 11.82 5.52 -3.63
C ALA A 288 12.41 4.82 -4.86
N LEU A 289 11.83 3.69 -5.21
CA LEU A 289 12.20 2.86 -6.36
C LEU A 289 11.06 2.88 -7.39
N ALA A 290 11.40 3.08 -8.66
CA ALA A 290 10.42 3.04 -9.74
C ALA A 290 11.12 2.80 -11.09
N ASP A 291 10.36 2.50 -12.14
CA ASP A 291 10.80 2.42 -13.53
C ASP A 291 10.29 3.68 -14.26
N PHE A 292 11.05 4.77 -14.19
CA PHE A 292 10.63 6.08 -14.71
C PHE A 292 10.65 6.20 -16.23
N ASN A 293 11.47 5.41 -16.90
CA ASN A 293 11.58 5.44 -18.35
C ASN A 293 10.90 4.25 -19.04
N ARG A 294 10.28 3.36 -18.27
CA ARG A 294 9.58 2.13 -18.72
C ARG A 294 10.49 1.20 -19.54
N ASP A 295 11.75 1.05 -19.11
CA ASP A 295 12.70 0.11 -19.74
C ASP A 295 12.78 -1.23 -18.97
N GLY A 296 11.95 -1.40 -17.93
CA GLY A 296 11.86 -2.61 -17.11
C GLY A 296 12.96 -2.72 -16.06
N LYS A 297 13.85 -1.72 -15.94
CA LYS A 297 14.86 -1.64 -14.88
C LYS A 297 14.38 -0.70 -13.79
N ILE A 298 14.86 -0.96 -12.59
CA ILE A 298 14.45 -0.18 -11.42
C ILE A 298 15.43 0.97 -11.24
N ASP A 299 14.88 2.17 -11.23
CA ASP A 299 15.56 3.42 -11.01
C ASP A 299 15.47 3.83 -9.54
N ILE A 300 16.32 4.78 -9.11
CA ILE A 300 16.39 5.23 -7.73
C ILE A 300 16.19 6.75 -7.69
N VAL A 301 15.24 7.19 -6.88
CA VAL A 301 15.05 8.62 -6.56
C VAL A 301 15.19 8.82 -5.06
N TYR A 302 15.96 9.82 -4.65
CA TYR A 302 16.07 10.17 -3.24
C TYR A 302 16.33 11.65 -3.00
N GLY A 303 16.00 12.08 -1.80
CA GLY A 303 16.18 13.43 -1.33
C GLY A 303 17.40 13.58 -0.43
N ASN A 304 18.18 14.63 -0.62
CA ASN A 304 19.26 15.02 0.26
C ASN A 304 18.86 16.22 1.14
N TRP A 305 19.10 16.13 2.43
CA TRP A 305 18.84 17.21 3.39
C TRP A 305 19.64 18.45 3.08
N ASN A 306 18.97 19.51 2.65
CA ASN A 306 19.60 20.76 2.23
C ASN A 306 20.72 20.57 1.18
N GLY A 307 20.69 19.47 0.43
CA GLY A 307 21.58 19.13 -0.65
C GLY A 307 20.82 18.83 -1.95
N PRO A 308 21.51 18.62 -3.07
CA PRO A 308 20.89 18.34 -4.35
C PRO A 308 20.17 16.98 -4.32
N HIS A 309 18.88 16.97 -4.66
CA HIS A 309 18.12 15.73 -4.81
C HIS A 309 18.56 14.97 -6.06
N ARG A 310 18.40 13.65 -6.08
CA ARG A 310 18.86 12.75 -7.15
C ARG A 310 17.70 11.99 -7.79
N LEU A 311 17.83 11.78 -9.09
CA LEU A 311 17.03 10.83 -9.85
C LEU A 311 17.97 10.03 -10.77
N PHE A 312 18.29 8.81 -10.38
CA PHE A 312 19.21 7.92 -11.05
C PHE A 312 18.46 6.93 -11.93
N LEU A 313 18.60 7.04 -13.25
CA LEU A 313 18.15 6.00 -14.17
C LEU A 313 19.19 4.88 -14.27
N GLN A 314 18.72 3.64 -14.16
CA GLN A 314 19.56 2.47 -14.38
C GLN A 314 19.89 2.33 -15.87
N THR A 315 21.17 2.28 -16.21
CA THR A 315 21.66 2.14 -17.58
C THR A 315 21.99 0.66 -17.92
N ASN A 316 22.37 0.38 -19.16
CA ASN A 316 22.80 -0.96 -19.55
C ASN A 316 24.11 -1.36 -18.85
N ALA A 317 24.22 -2.64 -18.46
CA ALA A 317 25.34 -3.20 -17.69
C ALA A 317 26.74 -2.99 -18.31
N ASN A 318 26.82 -2.70 -19.61
CA ASN A 318 28.07 -2.48 -20.34
C ASN A 318 28.62 -1.05 -20.24
N ARG A 319 27.92 -0.15 -19.52
CA ARG A 319 28.43 1.22 -19.31
C ARG A 319 29.31 1.28 -18.06
N LYS A 320 30.26 2.22 -18.08
CA LYS A 320 31.21 2.46 -16.97
C LYS A 320 30.54 2.87 -15.66
N GLN A 321 29.35 3.47 -15.75
CA GLN A 321 28.47 3.78 -14.63
C GLN A 321 27.14 3.08 -14.86
N ARG A 322 26.66 2.36 -13.85
CA ARG A 322 25.40 1.61 -13.91
C ARG A 322 24.17 2.50 -13.78
N PHE A 323 24.31 3.65 -13.14
CA PHE A 323 23.26 4.64 -12.98
C PHE A 323 23.69 6.00 -13.55
N LYS A 324 22.73 6.74 -14.09
CA LYS A 324 22.89 8.09 -14.60
C LYS A 324 21.96 9.04 -13.86
N ASP A 325 22.50 10.06 -13.21
CA ASP A 325 21.69 11.12 -12.62
C ASP A 325 21.10 12.00 -13.73
N ILE A 326 19.76 12.10 -13.75
CA ILE A 326 19.00 12.92 -14.70
C ILE A 326 18.27 14.08 -14.02
N ALA A 327 18.50 14.29 -12.73
CA ALA A 327 17.86 15.36 -11.98
C ALA A 327 18.15 16.72 -12.65
N THR A 328 17.09 17.44 -13.02
CA THR A 328 17.22 18.81 -13.53
C THR A 328 17.63 19.75 -12.40
N GLN A 329 18.16 20.93 -12.72
CA GLN A 329 18.52 21.94 -11.70
C GLN A 329 17.33 22.28 -10.79
N LYS A 330 16.11 22.33 -11.32
CA LYS A 330 14.88 22.61 -10.58
C LYS A 330 14.51 21.45 -9.66
N PHE A 331 14.60 20.21 -10.14
CA PHE A 331 14.37 18.99 -9.36
C PHE A 331 15.39 18.86 -8.22
N ALA A 332 16.66 19.03 -8.53
CA ALA A 332 17.78 18.92 -7.58
C ALA A 332 17.87 20.08 -6.58
N MET A 333 16.97 21.07 -6.64
CA MET A 333 17.04 22.24 -5.74
C MET A 333 16.99 21.80 -4.28
N PRO A 334 18.02 22.17 -3.46
CA PRO A 334 18.08 21.78 -2.06
C PRO A 334 16.85 22.19 -1.26
N SER A 335 16.35 21.27 -0.43
CA SER A 335 15.24 21.53 0.49
C SER A 335 15.42 20.70 1.78
N PRO A 336 14.72 21.06 2.88
CA PRO A 336 14.72 20.26 4.11
C PRO A 336 13.81 19.04 3.97
N VAL A 337 14.13 18.18 2.99
CA VAL A 337 13.34 16.99 2.65
C VAL A 337 13.39 15.93 3.76
N ARG A 338 12.27 15.19 3.89
CA ARG A 338 12.15 13.97 4.67
C ARG A 338 11.78 12.81 3.78
N THR A 339 10.52 12.60 3.48
CA THR A 339 10.06 11.48 2.65
C THR A 339 10.07 11.83 1.17
N VAL A 340 10.39 10.85 0.34
CA VAL A 340 10.26 10.90 -1.12
C VAL A 340 9.39 9.74 -1.56
N ILE A 341 8.39 10.01 -2.39
CA ILE A 341 7.44 9.03 -2.91
C ILE A 341 7.44 9.10 -4.43
N ALA A 342 7.38 7.95 -5.08
CA ALA A 342 7.17 7.83 -6.53
C ALA A 342 5.86 7.06 -6.78
N ALA A 343 4.88 7.69 -7.41
CA ALA A 343 3.57 7.11 -7.68
C ALA A 343 2.90 7.75 -8.88
N ASP A 344 1.97 7.05 -9.51
CA ASP A 344 1.05 7.60 -10.52
C ASP A 344 -0.23 8.05 -9.80
N PHE A 345 -0.24 9.29 -9.34
CA PHE A 345 -1.32 9.80 -8.50
C PHE A 345 -2.63 10.03 -9.26
N ASP A 346 -2.57 10.48 -10.51
CA ASP A 346 -3.76 10.85 -11.29
C ASP A 346 -4.14 9.83 -12.37
N ASN A 347 -3.51 8.65 -12.31
CA ASN A 347 -3.76 7.52 -13.21
C ASN A 347 -3.48 7.83 -14.69
N ASP A 348 -2.57 8.76 -15.01
CA ASP A 348 -2.27 9.14 -16.38
C ASP A 348 -1.14 8.33 -17.05
N GLN A 349 -0.60 7.33 -16.33
CA GLN A 349 0.50 6.43 -16.69
C GLN A 349 1.90 6.98 -16.42
N GLU A 350 2.06 8.26 -16.20
CA GLU A 350 3.33 8.86 -15.84
C GLU A 350 3.51 8.82 -14.32
N LEU A 351 4.74 8.84 -13.86
CA LEU A 351 5.03 8.82 -12.43
C LEU A 351 5.29 10.22 -11.91
N GLU A 352 4.71 10.53 -10.78
CA GLU A 352 5.07 11.72 -10.02
C GLU A 352 6.04 11.36 -8.89
N VAL A 353 6.94 12.32 -8.59
CA VAL A 353 7.82 12.30 -7.42
C VAL A 353 7.37 13.38 -6.45
N PHE A 354 6.90 12.97 -5.28
CA PHE A 354 6.51 13.89 -4.21
C PHE A 354 7.63 14.01 -3.19
N PHE A 355 8.04 15.26 -2.88
CA PHE A 355 9.00 15.60 -1.82
C PHE A 355 8.26 16.16 -0.62
N ASN A 356 8.27 15.43 0.48
CA ASN A 356 7.76 15.87 1.77
C ASN A 356 8.86 16.64 2.50
N ASN A 357 8.65 17.93 2.69
CA ASN A 357 9.59 18.84 3.36
C ASN A 357 9.15 19.16 4.78
N ILE A 358 10.10 19.53 5.61
CA ILE A 358 9.83 20.02 6.96
C ILE A 358 10.11 21.52 7.07
N ALA A 359 9.14 22.29 7.52
CA ALA A 359 9.29 23.73 7.77
C ALA A 359 10.13 24.01 9.02
N TYR A 360 11.38 23.54 9.03
CA TYR A 360 12.28 23.56 10.21
C TYR A 360 12.79 24.96 10.56
N ARG A 361 13.12 25.78 9.56
CA ARG A 361 13.65 27.15 9.74
C ARG A 361 12.91 28.14 8.84
N GLY A 362 11.60 28.20 8.98
CA GLY A 362 10.72 28.97 8.12
C GLY A 362 9.88 28.08 7.22
N SER A 363 9.04 28.68 6.40
CA SER A 363 8.15 27.96 5.49
C SER A 363 8.92 27.15 4.47
N SER A 364 8.51 25.92 4.23
CA SER A 364 9.12 25.02 3.25
C SER A 364 8.04 24.13 2.62
N ALA A 365 7.61 24.51 1.42
CA ALA A 365 6.57 23.80 0.70
C ALA A 365 7.00 22.38 0.34
N ASN A 366 6.06 21.43 0.43
CA ASN A 366 6.15 20.16 -0.27
C ASN A 366 6.13 20.40 -1.78
N ARG A 367 6.73 19.50 -2.55
CA ARG A 367 6.86 19.66 -4.01
C ARG A 367 6.48 18.37 -4.72
N VAL A 368 5.95 18.50 -5.93
CA VAL A 368 5.63 17.35 -6.78
C VAL A 368 6.13 17.58 -8.20
N PHE A 369 6.76 16.54 -8.76
CA PHE A 369 7.32 16.56 -10.11
C PHE A 369 6.76 15.39 -10.90
N ARG A 370 6.27 15.65 -12.12
CA ARG A 370 5.97 14.59 -13.09
C ARG A 370 7.22 14.22 -13.85
N VAL A 371 7.42 12.91 -14.03
CA VAL A 371 8.52 12.33 -14.81
C VAL A 371 7.93 11.63 -16.04
N SER A 372 7.82 12.37 -17.14
CA SER A 372 7.16 11.89 -18.36
C SER A 372 8.14 11.18 -19.28
N ARG A 373 7.82 9.95 -19.68
CA ARG A 373 8.60 9.14 -20.59
C ARG A 373 8.80 9.84 -21.94
N ARG A 374 10.01 9.64 -22.51
CA ARG A 374 10.36 9.99 -23.91
C ARG A 374 11.02 8.80 -24.60
N GLU A 375 10.66 8.55 -25.85
CA GLU A 375 11.12 7.34 -26.56
C GLU A 375 12.64 7.28 -26.81
N HIS A 376 13.30 8.40 -27.04
CA HIS A 376 14.70 8.44 -27.49
C HIS A 376 15.60 9.36 -26.65
N SER A 377 15.13 9.79 -25.49
CA SER A 377 15.86 10.68 -24.58
C SER A 377 15.47 10.41 -23.13
N ASP A 378 16.22 11.02 -22.20
CA ASP A 378 15.84 11.00 -20.79
C ASP A 378 14.41 11.53 -20.61
N PRO A 379 13.66 11.04 -19.61
CA PRO A 379 12.34 11.55 -19.27
C PRO A 379 12.32 13.07 -19.07
N LEU A 380 11.19 13.67 -19.36
CA LEU A 380 10.92 15.08 -19.04
C LEU A 380 10.53 15.19 -17.58
N ILE A 381 11.19 16.07 -16.83
CA ILE A 381 10.88 16.34 -15.43
C ILE A 381 10.26 17.72 -15.32
N GLU A 382 9.00 17.80 -14.90
CA GLU A 382 8.24 19.03 -14.76
C GLU A 382 7.68 19.17 -13.34
N GLU A 383 7.83 20.35 -12.74
CA GLU A 383 7.21 20.62 -11.45
C GLU A 383 5.75 20.98 -11.63
N LEU A 384 4.87 20.31 -10.87
CA LEU A 384 3.43 20.53 -10.90
C LEU A 384 2.97 21.41 -9.74
N ASN A 385 1.76 21.92 -9.84
CA ASN A 385 1.09 22.60 -8.73
C ASN A 385 0.63 21.55 -7.71
N VAL A 386 1.29 21.48 -6.57
CA VAL A 386 0.99 20.50 -5.52
C VAL A 386 -0.38 20.74 -4.84
N GLY A 387 -0.91 21.95 -4.90
CA GLY A 387 -2.18 22.31 -4.27
C GLY A 387 -2.08 22.42 -2.74
N GLU A 388 -3.09 21.96 -2.02
CA GLU A 388 -3.16 22.09 -0.56
C GLU A 388 -2.13 21.21 0.17
N ALA A 389 -1.60 20.16 -0.50
CA ALA A 389 -0.49 19.37 0.05
C ALA A 389 0.86 20.13 0.07
N ALA A 390 0.90 21.40 -0.32
CA ALA A 390 2.08 22.25 -0.17
C ALA A 390 2.52 22.43 1.28
N GLU A 391 1.60 22.49 2.22
CA GLU A 391 1.83 22.58 3.68
C GLU A 391 3.01 23.46 4.08
N LEU A 392 2.95 24.74 3.74
CA LEU A 392 4.07 25.70 3.92
C LEU A 392 4.70 25.69 5.32
N ASP A 393 3.90 25.46 6.36
CA ASP A 393 4.32 25.40 7.76
C ASP A 393 4.25 23.97 8.33
N GLY A 394 4.11 22.96 7.46
CA GLY A 394 4.08 21.56 7.82
C GLY A 394 5.42 21.07 8.38
N ARG A 395 5.36 20.28 9.43
CA ARG A 395 6.53 19.59 10.01
C ARG A 395 6.63 18.17 9.47
N GLY A 396 6.50 18.02 8.16
CA GLY A 396 6.45 16.72 7.49
C GLY A 396 7.62 15.82 7.85
N THR A 397 7.32 14.59 8.25
CA THR A 397 8.30 13.55 8.60
C THR A 397 8.13 12.34 7.70
N GLY A 398 7.09 11.52 7.91
CA GLY A 398 6.72 10.42 7.05
C GLY A 398 5.57 10.80 6.12
N ALA A 399 5.40 10.01 5.05
CA ALA A 399 4.22 10.06 4.20
C ALA A 399 4.05 8.71 3.48
N VAL A 400 2.82 8.34 3.23
CA VAL A 400 2.48 7.15 2.43
C VAL A 400 1.39 7.45 1.41
N VAL A 401 1.36 6.60 0.40
CA VAL A 401 0.27 6.53 -0.57
C VAL A 401 -0.52 5.24 -0.37
N THR A 402 -1.84 5.37 -0.41
CA THR A 402 -2.78 4.25 -0.35
C THR A 402 -4.14 4.71 -0.86
N ASP A 403 -4.86 3.83 -1.50
CA ASP A 403 -6.26 4.04 -1.88
C ASP A 403 -7.14 3.57 -0.70
N PHE A 404 -7.23 4.40 0.36
CA PHE A 404 -7.88 3.99 1.61
C PHE A 404 -9.40 3.84 1.48
N ASP A 405 -10.05 4.51 0.53
CA ASP A 405 -11.50 4.44 0.35
C ASP A 405 -11.97 3.62 -0.85
N GLY A 406 -11.02 3.05 -1.61
CA GLY A 406 -11.28 2.13 -2.71
C GLY A 406 -11.80 2.82 -3.98
N ASP A 407 -11.52 4.12 -4.18
CA ASP A 407 -11.96 4.85 -5.36
C ASP A 407 -11.04 4.67 -6.59
N GLY A 408 -9.93 3.95 -6.42
CA GLY A 408 -8.95 3.65 -7.46
C GLY A 408 -7.95 4.76 -7.74
N ARG A 409 -7.81 5.73 -6.84
CA ARG A 409 -6.80 6.77 -6.86
C ARG A 409 -5.95 6.68 -5.61
N LEU A 410 -4.67 6.98 -5.75
CA LEU A 410 -3.77 6.98 -4.62
C LEU A 410 -3.95 8.26 -3.79
N ASP A 411 -4.36 8.09 -2.55
CA ASP A 411 -4.44 9.16 -1.56
C ASP A 411 -3.09 9.34 -0.86
N LEU A 412 -2.84 10.56 -0.35
CA LEU A 412 -1.61 10.90 0.34
C LEU A 412 -1.89 11.19 1.81
N ILE A 413 -1.22 10.46 2.70
CA ILE A 413 -1.27 10.69 4.16
C ILE A 413 0.10 11.15 4.62
N VAL A 414 0.17 12.28 5.32
CA VAL A 414 1.40 12.91 5.79
C VAL A 414 1.40 12.97 7.32
N SER A 415 2.48 12.53 7.93
CA SER A 415 2.75 12.69 9.36
C SER A 415 3.64 13.90 9.62
N HIS A 416 3.52 14.43 10.84
CA HIS A 416 4.25 15.60 11.28
C HIS A 416 4.94 15.35 12.62
N GLY A 417 6.18 15.87 12.75
CA GLY A 417 6.99 15.62 13.94
C GLY A 417 8.12 16.62 14.13
N GLU A 418 9.28 16.15 14.50
CA GLU A 418 10.47 16.90 14.92
C GLU A 418 10.23 17.66 16.24
N ASN A 419 10.15 18.98 16.18
CA ASN A 419 10.11 19.84 17.37
C ASN A 419 8.73 20.49 17.61
N VAL A 420 7.79 20.28 16.73
CA VAL A 420 6.43 20.83 16.84
C VAL A 420 5.41 19.73 16.56
N ALA A 421 4.57 19.46 17.54
CA ALA A 421 3.48 18.50 17.39
C ALA A 421 2.39 19.06 16.47
N GLN A 422 1.97 18.26 15.51
CA GLN A 422 0.89 18.56 14.58
C GLN A 422 0.07 17.27 14.35
N PRO A 423 -1.22 17.37 14.02
CA PRO A 423 -2.00 16.21 13.60
C PRO A 423 -1.56 15.73 12.22
N LEU A 424 -1.98 14.53 11.83
CA LEU A 424 -1.80 14.02 10.47
C LEU A 424 -2.61 14.85 9.46
N SER A 425 -2.13 14.89 8.24
CA SER A 425 -2.86 15.44 7.08
C SER A 425 -3.22 14.35 6.08
N VAL A 426 -4.41 14.44 5.50
CA VAL A 426 -4.91 13.53 4.47
C VAL A 426 -5.31 14.33 3.25
N PHE A 427 -4.81 13.92 2.09
CA PHE A 427 -5.05 14.59 0.82
C PHE A 427 -5.58 13.59 -0.22
N LYS A 428 -6.55 14.02 -1.00
CA LYS A 428 -6.99 13.30 -2.20
C LYS A 428 -6.51 14.00 -3.46
N VAL A 429 -6.22 13.20 -4.46
CA VAL A 429 -5.90 13.73 -5.79
C VAL A 429 -7.15 14.38 -6.39
N ASN A 430 -7.04 15.62 -6.84
CA ASN A 430 -8.14 16.30 -7.50
C ASN A 430 -8.53 15.56 -8.79
N PRO A 431 -9.84 15.42 -9.06
CA PRO A 431 -10.30 14.73 -10.25
C PRO A 431 -9.78 15.42 -11.51
N GLY A 432 -8.91 14.75 -12.22
CA GLY A 432 -8.46 15.14 -13.55
C GLY A 432 -9.33 14.49 -14.64
N SER A 433 -8.68 13.95 -15.68
CA SER A 433 -9.36 13.11 -16.68
C SER A 433 -9.93 11.85 -16.02
N ALA A 434 -11.02 11.30 -16.59
CA ALA A 434 -11.54 10.00 -16.19
C ALA A 434 -10.59 8.90 -16.68
N ASN A 435 -9.49 8.71 -15.97
CA ASN A 435 -8.49 7.70 -16.24
C ASN A 435 -8.88 6.36 -15.63
N THR A 436 -8.55 5.26 -16.31
CA THR A 436 -8.73 3.91 -15.80
C THR A 436 -7.50 3.46 -15.02
N TRP A 437 -7.65 2.43 -14.22
CA TRP A 437 -6.61 1.91 -13.36
C TRP A 437 -6.70 0.39 -13.21
N LEU A 438 -5.64 -0.20 -12.67
CA LEU A 438 -5.56 -1.60 -12.28
C LEU A 438 -4.71 -1.70 -11.02
N ARG A 439 -5.15 -2.47 -10.04
CA ARG A 439 -4.41 -2.74 -8.81
C ARG A 439 -4.16 -4.24 -8.68
N VAL A 440 -2.94 -4.64 -8.37
CA VAL A 440 -2.52 -6.05 -8.32
C VAL A 440 -1.89 -6.35 -6.97
N ILE A 441 -2.38 -7.38 -6.31
CA ILE A 441 -1.90 -7.87 -5.02
C ILE A 441 -1.36 -9.29 -5.19
N PRO A 442 -0.04 -9.47 -5.35
CA PRO A 442 0.54 -10.80 -5.33
C PRO A 442 0.66 -11.31 -3.91
N ARG A 443 0.42 -12.62 -3.74
CA ARG A 443 0.54 -13.30 -2.45
C ARG A 443 1.80 -14.18 -2.42
N THR A 444 2.43 -14.32 -1.27
CA THR A 444 3.50 -15.31 -1.05
C THR A 444 2.92 -16.73 -1.03
N LYS A 445 3.78 -17.74 -1.07
CA LYS A 445 3.37 -19.14 -0.89
C LYS A 445 2.72 -19.42 0.48
N HIS A 446 2.86 -18.52 1.43
CA HIS A 446 2.25 -18.59 2.76
C HIS A 446 0.93 -17.81 2.84
N GLY A 447 0.57 -17.03 1.81
CA GLY A 447 -0.66 -16.25 1.73
C GLY A 447 -0.53 -14.79 2.15
N ALA A 448 0.60 -14.36 2.69
CA ALA A 448 0.89 -12.96 3.00
C ALA A 448 1.12 -12.11 1.73
N PHE A 449 1.24 -10.81 1.88
CA PHE A 449 1.62 -9.93 0.78
C PHE A 449 3.04 -10.23 0.29
N ALA A 450 3.23 -10.29 -1.04
CA ALA A 450 4.52 -10.61 -1.64
C ALA A 450 5.39 -9.34 -1.77
N ARG A 451 5.82 -8.75 -0.65
CA ARG A 451 6.69 -7.57 -0.66
C ARG A 451 8.01 -7.86 -1.37
N GLY A 452 8.49 -6.93 -2.18
CA GLY A 452 9.64 -7.10 -3.05
C GLY A 452 9.34 -7.81 -4.37
N ALA A 453 8.13 -8.34 -4.59
CA ALA A 453 7.74 -8.90 -5.87
C ALA A 453 7.64 -7.80 -6.94
N LYS A 454 8.03 -8.15 -8.18
CA LYS A 454 7.90 -7.29 -9.35
C LYS A 454 6.63 -7.62 -10.11
N VAL A 455 5.86 -6.61 -10.45
CA VAL A 455 4.62 -6.73 -11.23
C VAL A 455 4.75 -5.91 -12.51
N VAL A 456 4.45 -6.51 -13.65
CA VAL A 456 4.48 -5.85 -14.96
C VAL A 456 3.08 -5.91 -15.58
N ALA A 457 2.50 -4.75 -15.84
CA ALA A 457 1.26 -4.65 -16.61
C ALA A 457 1.58 -4.32 -18.07
N TYR A 458 1.17 -5.17 -18.98
CA TYR A 458 1.32 -4.97 -20.42
C TYR A 458 0.06 -4.31 -20.97
N THR A 459 0.23 -3.17 -21.64
CA THR A 459 -0.89 -2.42 -22.19
C THR A 459 -0.93 -2.45 -23.70
N LYS A 460 -2.08 -2.12 -24.26
CA LYS A 460 -2.30 -2.20 -25.71
C LYS A 460 -1.51 -1.16 -26.52
N LYS A 461 -1.25 0.02 -25.95
CA LYS A 461 -0.65 1.15 -26.66
C LYS A 461 0.65 1.63 -26.04
N SER A 462 0.72 1.74 -24.72
CA SER A 462 1.86 2.38 -24.03
C SER A 462 2.97 1.42 -23.64
N GLY A 463 2.77 0.10 -23.84
CA GLY A 463 3.75 -0.93 -23.54
C GLY A 463 3.74 -1.38 -22.09
N PRO A 464 4.82 -1.99 -21.59
CA PRO A 464 4.90 -2.48 -20.23
C PRO A 464 5.04 -1.34 -19.21
N HIS A 465 4.44 -1.53 -18.05
CA HIS A 465 4.58 -0.70 -16.85
C HIS A 465 5.03 -1.60 -15.71
N THR A 466 6.13 -1.26 -15.06
CA THR A 466 6.70 -2.04 -13.96
C THR A 466 6.41 -1.39 -12.61
N ARG A 467 6.01 -2.20 -11.62
CA ARG A 467 5.89 -1.79 -10.20
C ARG A 467 6.57 -2.84 -9.33
N ILE A 468 6.98 -2.42 -8.15
CA ILE A 468 7.48 -3.29 -7.07
C ILE A 468 6.46 -3.23 -5.94
N ILE A 469 6.18 -4.36 -5.32
CA ILE A 469 5.44 -4.39 -4.06
C ILE A 469 6.36 -3.88 -2.97
N ASP A 470 6.03 -2.77 -2.38
CA ASP A 470 6.89 -2.08 -1.41
C ASP A 470 7.16 -2.93 -0.18
N GLY A 471 8.40 -3.01 0.25
CA GLY A 471 8.85 -3.66 1.48
C GLY A 471 9.53 -2.69 2.43
N GLY A 472 9.35 -1.40 2.20
CA GLY A 472 9.93 -0.28 2.91
C GLY A 472 10.56 0.70 1.92
N SER A 473 10.16 1.97 2.02
CA SER A 473 10.64 3.06 1.18
C SER A 473 10.34 4.42 1.83
N GLY A 474 10.55 5.51 1.10
CA GLY A 474 10.38 6.84 1.65
C GLY A 474 11.40 7.13 2.74
N TYR A 475 10.95 7.68 3.84
CA TYR A 475 11.72 7.89 5.06
C TYR A 475 10.91 7.40 6.26
N LEU A 476 11.39 6.34 6.93
CA LEU A 476 10.73 5.68 8.06
C LEU A 476 9.43 4.95 7.70
N CYS A 477 9.11 4.78 6.41
CA CYS A 477 7.78 4.43 5.92
C CYS A 477 7.77 3.12 5.12
N GLU A 478 6.56 2.61 4.91
CA GLU A 478 6.27 1.50 4.01
C GLU A 478 4.93 1.73 3.32
N MET A 479 4.93 1.69 1.99
CA MET A 479 3.72 1.94 1.20
C MET A 479 2.77 0.74 1.23
N GLU A 480 1.58 0.89 0.68
CA GLU A 480 0.65 -0.22 0.56
C GLU A 480 1.25 -1.39 -0.25
N PRO A 481 0.94 -2.65 0.10
CA PRO A 481 1.48 -3.82 -0.59
C PRO A 481 0.75 -4.11 -1.92
N VAL A 482 0.54 -3.09 -2.74
CA VAL A 482 -0.25 -3.14 -3.96
C VAL A 482 0.51 -2.52 -5.12
N ALA A 483 0.60 -3.22 -6.24
CA ALA A 483 1.06 -2.65 -7.49
C ALA A 483 -0.08 -1.85 -8.13
N HIS A 484 -0.02 -0.54 -8.04
CA HIS A 484 -0.99 0.37 -8.64
C HIS A 484 -0.53 0.82 -10.03
N PHE A 485 -1.40 0.67 -11.02
CA PHE A 485 -1.18 1.08 -12.40
C PHE A 485 -2.28 2.04 -12.83
N GLY A 486 -1.93 3.31 -13.02
CA GLY A 486 -2.76 4.19 -13.82
C GLY A 486 -2.65 3.79 -15.30
N LEU A 487 -3.77 3.76 -15.98
CA LEU A 487 -3.84 3.31 -17.38
C LEU A 487 -4.24 4.43 -18.35
N GLY A 488 -4.58 5.61 -17.82
CA GLY A 488 -5.08 6.71 -18.65
C GLY A 488 -6.31 6.27 -19.45
N ARG A 489 -6.17 6.32 -20.77
CA ARG A 489 -7.17 5.83 -21.74
C ARG A 489 -6.72 4.55 -22.44
N ASP A 490 -5.69 3.88 -21.93
CA ASP A 490 -5.22 2.61 -22.44
C ASP A 490 -5.90 1.44 -21.73
N VAL A 491 -5.63 0.22 -22.16
CA VAL A 491 -6.19 -1.01 -21.60
C VAL A 491 -5.05 -1.98 -21.36
N ALA A 492 -4.95 -2.50 -20.15
CA ALA A 492 -4.03 -3.59 -19.86
C ALA A 492 -4.53 -4.89 -20.51
N THR A 493 -3.64 -5.62 -21.14
CA THR A 493 -3.90 -6.89 -21.84
C THR A 493 -3.46 -8.11 -21.07
N SER A 494 -2.47 -7.95 -20.21
CA SER A 494 -2.01 -8.98 -19.29
C SER A 494 -1.23 -8.35 -18.14
N VAL A 495 -1.15 -9.08 -17.04
CA VAL A 495 -0.27 -8.78 -15.92
C VAL A 495 0.65 -9.96 -15.67
N GLU A 496 1.91 -9.70 -15.37
CA GLU A 496 2.91 -10.70 -15.01
C GLU A 496 3.50 -10.36 -13.65
N VAL A 497 3.50 -11.34 -12.75
CA VAL A 497 4.08 -11.22 -11.41
C VAL A 497 5.34 -12.08 -11.34
N TRP A 498 6.42 -11.53 -10.81
CA TRP A 498 7.68 -12.20 -10.54
C TRP A 498 7.96 -12.16 -9.04
N TRP A 499 8.03 -13.35 -8.42
CA TRP A 499 8.38 -13.49 -7.00
C TRP A 499 9.90 -13.49 -6.80
N PRO A 500 10.37 -13.20 -5.57
CA PRO A 500 11.80 -13.20 -5.24
C PRO A 500 12.55 -14.50 -5.58
N ASP A 501 11.90 -15.66 -5.52
CA ASP A 501 12.48 -16.96 -5.88
C ASP A 501 12.63 -17.20 -7.39
N GLY A 502 12.19 -16.24 -8.21
CA GLY A 502 12.25 -16.32 -9.67
C GLY A 502 11.05 -16.99 -10.34
N LYS A 503 10.09 -17.49 -9.58
CA LYS A 503 8.81 -17.96 -10.17
C LYS A 503 8.01 -16.79 -10.71
N SER A 504 7.23 -17.05 -11.77
CA SER A 504 6.35 -16.04 -12.34
C SER A 504 5.00 -16.62 -12.76
N VAL A 505 4.01 -15.73 -12.81
CA VAL A 505 2.67 -16.02 -13.35
C VAL A 505 2.27 -14.88 -14.26
N ALA A 506 1.85 -15.22 -15.49
CA ALA A 506 1.24 -14.28 -16.42
C ALA A 506 -0.27 -14.55 -16.49
N ARG A 507 -1.08 -13.52 -16.25
CA ARG A 507 -2.54 -13.57 -16.33
C ARG A 507 -3.02 -12.66 -17.46
N PRO A 508 -3.69 -13.21 -18.50
CA PRO A 508 -4.40 -12.42 -19.50
C PRO A 508 -5.53 -11.61 -18.86
N LEU A 509 -5.77 -10.41 -19.37
CA LEU A 509 -6.80 -9.50 -18.89
C LEU A 509 -7.79 -9.16 -19.98
N THR A 510 -8.99 -8.82 -19.53
CA THR A 510 -10.10 -8.33 -20.36
C THR A 510 -10.47 -6.91 -19.94
N THR A 511 -11.35 -6.25 -20.68
CA THR A 511 -11.83 -4.92 -20.31
C THR A 511 -12.63 -4.89 -19.00
N SER A 512 -13.19 -6.02 -18.57
CA SER A 512 -13.88 -6.14 -17.28
C SER A 512 -12.94 -6.17 -16.07
N ASP A 513 -11.65 -6.44 -16.29
CA ASP A 513 -10.64 -6.40 -15.24
C ASP A 513 -10.12 -4.97 -14.96
N MET A 514 -10.50 -4.00 -15.79
CA MET A 514 -10.13 -2.58 -15.55
C MET A 514 -10.94 -2.00 -14.40
N ASN A 515 -10.35 -1.04 -13.69
CA ASN A 515 -10.88 -0.42 -12.47
C ASN A 515 -11.21 -1.46 -11.39
N SER A 516 -10.33 -2.45 -11.22
CA SER A 516 -10.50 -3.51 -10.22
C SER A 516 -9.18 -3.85 -9.51
N ILE A 517 -9.31 -4.60 -8.43
CA ILE A 517 -8.20 -5.17 -7.67
C ILE A 517 -8.10 -6.65 -8.01
N LEU A 518 -6.91 -7.09 -8.40
CA LEU A 518 -6.62 -8.48 -8.74
C LEU A 518 -5.66 -9.08 -7.71
N GLU A 519 -6.10 -10.10 -7.02
CA GLU A 519 -5.18 -10.95 -6.25
C GLU A 519 -4.57 -12.02 -7.17
N ILE A 520 -3.24 -12.16 -7.09
CA ILE A 520 -2.48 -13.17 -7.82
C ILE A 520 -1.82 -14.10 -6.80
N PRO A 521 -2.32 -15.33 -6.67
CA PRO A 521 -1.73 -16.31 -5.77
C PRO A 521 -0.35 -16.74 -6.25
N TYR A 522 0.50 -17.16 -5.29
CA TYR A 522 1.79 -17.76 -5.62
C TYR A 522 1.56 -19.06 -6.43
N PRO A 523 2.36 -19.30 -7.52
CA PRO A 523 2.23 -20.50 -8.33
C PRO A 523 2.65 -21.73 -7.51
N VAL A 524 1.69 -22.58 -7.22
CA VAL A 524 1.98 -23.92 -6.71
C VAL A 524 2.35 -24.81 -7.90
N ASP A 525 3.46 -25.54 -7.79
CA ASP A 525 3.77 -26.58 -8.76
C ASP A 525 2.57 -27.54 -8.77
N GLU A 526 1.98 -27.81 -9.92
CA GLU A 526 0.94 -28.82 -10.03
C GLU A 526 1.56 -30.15 -9.61
N ILE A 527 1.39 -30.52 -8.36
CA ILE A 527 1.52 -31.91 -7.95
C ILE A 527 0.38 -32.58 -8.69
N PRO A 528 0.63 -33.59 -9.58
CA PRO A 528 -0.46 -34.33 -10.19
C PRO A 528 -1.34 -34.82 -9.05
N VAL A 529 -2.53 -34.24 -8.92
CA VAL A 529 -3.50 -34.66 -7.91
C VAL A 529 -3.79 -36.12 -8.25
N PRO A 530 -3.47 -37.10 -7.36
CA PRO A 530 -3.94 -38.44 -7.56
C PRO A 530 -5.45 -38.36 -7.70
N GLU A 531 -6.03 -38.95 -8.76
CA GLU A 531 -7.46 -38.98 -8.99
C GLU A 531 -8.18 -39.29 -7.67
N SER A 532 -9.07 -38.37 -7.26
CA SER A 532 -10.02 -38.48 -6.14
C SER A 532 -9.45 -38.75 -4.74
N VAL A 533 -8.92 -37.73 -4.10
CA VAL A 533 -9.13 -37.59 -2.65
C VAL A 533 -10.37 -36.70 -2.51
N GLU A 534 -11.54 -37.29 -2.21
CA GLU A 534 -12.69 -36.53 -1.72
C GLU A 534 -12.25 -35.77 -0.46
N ILE A 535 -12.14 -34.44 -0.57
CA ILE A 535 -11.82 -33.60 0.57
C ILE A 535 -13.06 -33.61 1.47
N GLU A 536 -13.01 -34.36 2.56
CA GLU A 536 -14.04 -34.33 3.59
C GLU A 536 -14.01 -33.00 4.31
N CYS A 537 -14.88 -32.08 3.90
CA CYS A 537 -15.14 -30.87 4.67
C CYS A 537 -16.01 -31.18 5.89
N GLY A 538 -15.79 -30.46 6.98
CA GLY A 538 -16.63 -30.56 8.17
C GLY A 538 -18.11 -30.28 7.89
N HIS A 539 -18.99 -30.70 8.82
CA HIS A 539 -20.44 -30.52 8.69
C HIS A 539 -20.78 -29.05 8.40
N GLY A 540 -21.62 -28.81 7.40
CA GLY A 540 -22.00 -27.45 6.95
C GLY A 540 -21.04 -26.82 5.93
N PHE A 541 -19.98 -27.50 5.52
CA PHE A 541 -19.03 -27.02 4.51
C PHE A 541 -18.96 -27.95 3.29
N ALA A 542 -18.61 -27.39 2.13
CA ALA A 542 -18.31 -28.13 0.91
C ALA A 542 -17.00 -27.64 0.31
N ALA A 543 -16.23 -28.55 -0.28
CA ALA A 543 -15.03 -28.18 -1.03
C ALA A 543 -15.44 -27.43 -2.31
N ASN A 544 -14.81 -26.27 -2.56
CA ASN A 544 -14.91 -25.57 -3.84
C ASN A 544 -13.96 -26.18 -4.88
N GLU A 545 -13.94 -25.64 -6.09
CA GLU A 545 -13.09 -26.09 -7.20
C GLU A 545 -11.58 -26.04 -6.86
N ASN A 546 -11.19 -25.25 -5.87
CA ASN A 546 -9.81 -25.12 -5.39
C ASN A 546 -9.51 -25.98 -4.15
N GLY A 547 -10.43 -26.88 -3.76
CA GLY A 547 -10.25 -27.74 -2.60
C GLY A 547 -10.40 -27.06 -1.25
N ARG A 548 -10.90 -25.83 -1.19
CA ARG A 548 -11.19 -25.15 0.08
C ARG A 548 -12.60 -25.46 0.55
N CYS A 549 -12.74 -25.77 1.83
CA CYS A 549 -14.04 -25.92 2.45
C CYS A 549 -14.70 -24.55 2.59
N ILE A 550 -15.77 -24.33 1.84
CA ILE A 550 -16.60 -23.12 1.90
C ILE A 550 -17.93 -23.46 2.56
N ASP A 551 -18.52 -22.47 3.20
CA ASP A 551 -19.84 -22.58 3.81
C ASP A 551 -20.89 -23.02 2.79
N LYS A 552 -21.72 -24.00 3.17
CA LYS A 552 -22.89 -24.41 2.36
C LYS A 552 -24.04 -23.47 2.66
N ASP A 553 -24.62 -22.89 1.62
CA ASP A 553 -25.90 -22.22 1.79
C ASP A 553 -27.03 -23.26 1.75
N GLU A 554 -27.33 -23.83 2.93
CA GLU A 554 -28.38 -24.84 3.04
C GLU A 554 -29.76 -24.28 2.67
N CYS A 555 -29.96 -22.99 2.84
CA CYS A 555 -31.22 -22.34 2.50
C CYS A 555 -31.48 -22.32 1.00
N THR A 556 -30.43 -22.13 0.19
CA THR A 556 -30.52 -22.15 -1.27
C THR A 556 -30.51 -23.57 -1.83
N GLN A 557 -29.66 -24.45 -1.26
CA GLN A 557 -29.52 -25.84 -1.74
C GLN A 557 -30.72 -26.72 -1.38
N PHE A 558 -31.36 -26.46 -0.23
CA PHE A 558 -32.50 -27.23 0.27
C PHE A 558 -33.63 -26.29 0.69
N PRO A 559 -34.46 -25.82 -0.25
CA PRO A 559 -35.53 -24.84 0.02
C PRO A 559 -36.55 -25.26 1.10
N SER A 560 -36.62 -26.54 1.45
CA SER A 560 -37.51 -27.08 2.49
C SER A 560 -36.79 -27.57 3.72
N VAL A 561 -35.55 -27.11 3.96
CA VAL A 561 -34.73 -27.53 5.10
C VAL A 561 -35.33 -27.12 6.46
N CYS A 562 -36.13 -26.06 6.48
CA CYS A 562 -36.78 -25.56 7.67
C CYS A 562 -38.18 -26.17 7.90
N PRO A 563 -38.57 -26.47 9.17
CA PRO A 563 -39.87 -27.00 9.50
C PRO A 563 -40.98 -25.96 9.27
N ARG A 564 -42.21 -26.44 9.04
CA ARG A 564 -43.38 -25.59 8.69
C ARG A 564 -43.73 -24.52 9.74
N ASP A 565 -43.40 -24.72 11.01
CA ASP A 565 -43.62 -23.77 12.06
C ASP A 565 -42.56 -22.66 12.12
N ARG A 566 -41.44 -22.84 11.42
CA ARG A 566 -40.30 -21.89 11.29
C ARG A 566 -39.77 -21.87 9.87
N PRO A 567 -40.56 -21.44 8.88
CA PRO A 567 -40.23 -21.63 7.48
C PRO A 567 -39.12 -20.69 6.94
N VAL A 568 -38.77 -19.62 7.67
CA VAL A 568 -37.76 -18.67 7.22
C VAL A 568 -36.37 -19.23 7.51
N CYS A 569 -35.65 -19.60 6.46
CA CYS A 569 -34.27 -20.07 6.54
C CYS A 569 -33.31 -18.89 6.49
N ILE A 570 -32.28 -18.90 7.34
CA ILE A 570 -31.19 -17.94 7.37
C ILE A 570 -29.89 -18.74 7.39
N ASN A 571 -29.09 -18.62 6.31
CA ASN A 571 -27.76 -19.19 6.28
C ASN A 571 -26.86 -18.55 7.32
N THR A 572 -26.00 -19.33 7.96
CA THR A 572 -24.99 -18.91 8.92
C THR A 572 -23.74 -19.73 8.69
N PHE A 573 -22.57 -19.21 9.01
CA PHE A 573 -21.31 -19.91 8.78
C PHE A 573 -21.27 -21.30 9.43
N GLY A 574 -21.15 -22.33 8.60
CA GLY A 574 -21.15 -23.75 8.99
C GLY A 574 -22.52 -24.33 9.38
N ALA A 575 -23.62 -23.62 9.20
CA ALA A 575 -24.96 -24.07 9.55
C ALA A 575 -26.05 -23.11 9.05
N TYR A 576 -27.31 -23.45 9.32
CA TYR A 576 -28.46 -22.57 9.07
C TYR A 576 -29.35 -22.43 10.32
N LYS A 577 -30.19 -21.40 10.34
CA LYS A 577 -31.17 -21.16 11.41
C LYS A 577 -32.56 -20.98 10.82
N CYS A 578 -33.53 -21.67 11.41
CA CYS A 578 -34.93 -21.52 11.04
C CYS A 578 -35.65 -20.55 11.98
N ARG A 579 -36.38 -19.58 11.44
CA ARG A 579 -37.19 -18.62 12.17
C ARG A 579 -38.66 -18.71 11.77
N PRO A 580 -39.59 -18.41 12.65
CA PRO A 580 -40.98 -18.25 12.27
C PRO A 580 -41.16 -17.03 11.36
N ASN A 581 -42.20 -17.06 10.52
CA ASN A 581 -42.58 -15.91 9.69
C ASN A 581 -42.76 -14.64 10.56
N LYS A 582 -42.44 -13.50 9.95
CA LYS A 582 -42.67 -12.20 10.63
C LYS A 582 -44.14 -12.05 10.94
N ARG A 583 -44.49 -11.75 12.20
CA ARG A 583 -45.86 -11.45 12.58
C ARG A 583 -46.24 -10.07 12.06
N CYS A 584 -47.23 -10.03 11.17
CA CYS A 584 -47.73 -8.80 10.56
C CYS A 584 -48.98 -8.27 11.31
N GLY A 585 -49.16 -6.95 11.33
CA GLY A 585 -50.35 -6.31 11.86
C GLY A 585 -51.58 -6.53 10.97
N HIS A 586 -52.76 -6.11 11.46
CA HIS A 586 -54.01 -6.27 10.75
C HIS A 586 -53.99 -5.67 9.34
N GLY A 587 -54.31 -6.43 8.31
CA GLY A 587 -54.32 -6.01 6.91
C GLY A 587 -52.98 -6.23 6.17
N PHE A 588 -51.99 -6.86 6.80
CA PHE A 588 -50.73 -7.23 6.20
C PHE A 588 -50.44 -8.72 6.40
N GLU A 589 -49.79 -9.32 5.42
CA GLU A 589 -49.26 -10.69 5.46
C GLU A 589 -47.76 -10.73 5.18
N PRO A 590 -47.04 -11.75 5.65
CA PRO A 590 -45.66 -11.92 5.29
C PRO A 590 -45.50 -12.10 3.77
N ASN A 591 -44.45 -11.48 3.19
CA ASN A 591 -44.04 -11.77 1.82
C ASN A 591 -43.64 -13.26 1.65
N GLU A 592 -43.44 -13.72 0.43
CA GLU A 592 -43.07 -15.11 0.12
C GLU A 592 -41.87 -15.61 0.92
N ASP A 593 -40.90 -14.74 1.20
CA ASP A 593 -39.69 -15.05 1.99
C ASP A 593 -39.92 -14.95 3.50
N GLY A 594 -41.07 -14.55 3.99
CA GLY A 594 -41.40 -14.40 5.40
C GLY A 594 -40.62 -13.30 6.13
N THR A 595 -39.92 -12.42 5.41
CA THR A 595 -39.00 -11.41 5.96
C THR A 595 -39.62 -10.03 6.12
N ALA A 596 -40.67 -9.70 5.34
CA ALA A 596 -41.34 -8.40 5.36
C ALA A 596 -42.86 -8.58 5.38
N CYS A 597 -43.60 -7.55 5.83
CA CYS A 597 -45.05 -7.52 5.76
C CYS A 597 -45.49 -6.74 4.53
N VAL A 598 -46.35 -7.37 3.69
CA VAL A 598 -46.98 -6.78 2.50
C VAL A 598 -48.50 -6.65 2.74
N ALA A 599 -49.12 -5.66 2.11
CA ALA A 599 -50.56 -5.47 2.24
C ALA A 599 -51.34 -6.64 1.63
N GLN A 600 -52.33 -7.17 2.35
CA GLN A 600 -53.22 -8.19 1.82
C GLN A 600 -54.04 -7.64 0.63
N VAL A 601 -53.91 -8.26 -0.54
CA VAL A 601 -54.74 -7.94 -1.69
C VAL A 601 -56.08 -8.66 -1.52
N ALA A 602 -57.14 -7.91 -1.21
CA ALA A 602 -58.50 -8.48 -1.09
C ALA A 602 -58.97 -8.98 -2.46
N TYR A 603 -58.94 -10.28 -2.68
CA TYR A 603 -59.63 -10.91 -3.80
C TYR A 603 -61.15 -10.90 -3.53
N PHE A 604 -61.87 -9.99 -4.18
CA PHE A 604 -63.32 -10.11 -4.28
C PHE A 604 -63.63 -11.23 -5.28
N GLY A 605 -64.05 -12.35 -4.78
CA GLY A 605 -64.56 -13.49 -5.57
C GLY A 605 -65.89 -13.15 -6.24
N GLY A 606 -65.91 -13.13 -7.57
CA GLY A 606 -67.11 -13.12 -8.39
C GLY A 606 -66.95 -14.16 -9.48
N SER A 607 -67.81 -15.18 -9.45
CA SER A 607 -67.85 -16.29 -10.42
C SER A 607 -68.23 -15.82 -11.84
N PRO A 608 -67.91 -16.60 -12.88
CA PRO A 608 -67.79 -16.12 -14.26
C PRO A 608 -69.07 -16.29 -15.07
N SER A 609 -69.33 -15.33 -15.95
CA SER A 609 -70.14 -15.62 -17.13
C SER A 609 -69.55 -14.97 -18.36
N SER A 610 -69.13 -15.83 -19.24
CA SER A 610 -69.06 -15.79 -20.71
C SER A 610 -68.87 -14.48 -21.48
N SER A 611 -67.87 -14.59 -22.36
CA SER A 611 -67.79 -14.17 -23.74
C SER A 611 -67.23 -12.79 -24.10
N SER A 612 -66.34 -12.92 -25.08
CA SER A 612 -66.02 -11.99 -26.18
C SER A 612 -64.79 -11.08 -26.05
N SER A 613 -63.78 -11.55 -26.76
CA SER A 613 -62.83 -10.81 -27.62
C SER A 613 -62.93 -9.27 -27.67
N CYS A 614 -61.81 -8.61 -27.45
CA CYS A 614 -61.20 -7.72 -28.44
C CYS A 614 -59.81 -7.24 -28.03
N LEU A 615 -58.92 -7.23 -28.99
CA LEU A 615 -57.58 -6.74 -29.08
C LEU A 615 -57.51 -5.19 -28.97
N VAL A 616 -56.27 -4.70 -28.84
CA VAL A 616 -55.72 -3.35 -29.06
C VAL A 616 -55.56 -2.57 -27.75
N GLY A 617 -54.46 -1.98 -27.43
CA GLY A 617 -53.30 -1.49 -28.11
C GLY A 617 -52.40 -0.72 -27.14
N VAL A 618 -51.16 -0.72 -27.46
CA VAL A 618 -50.07 0.01 -26.82
C VAL A 618 -50.25 1.53 -26.93
N HIS A 619 -50.06 2.27 -25.87
CA HIS A 619 -49.57 3.65 -26.00
C HIS A 619 -48.65 4.07 -24.89
N TYR A 620 -47.41 4.37 -25.30
CA TYR A 620 -46.45 5.24 -24.61
C TYR A 620 -46.99 6.63 -24.54
N VAL A 621 -46.81 7.31 -23.38
CA VAL A 621 -46.87 8.77 -23.31
C VAL A 621 -45.63 9.26 -22.59
N SER A 622 -44.73 9.84 -23.37
CA SER A 622 -43.68 10.75 -22.91
C SER A 622 -44.28 12.13 -22.63
N ILE A 623 -43.96 12.73 -21.51
CA ILE A 623 -44.16 14.16 -21.31
C ILE A 623 -42.83 14.82 -21.01
N ALA A 624 -42.35 15.56 -21.98
CA ALA A 624 -41.33 16.59 -21.82
C ALA A 624 -42.02 17.87 -21.33
N LEU A 625 -41.41 18.58 -20.41
CA LEU A 625 -41.75 19.96 -20.13
C LEU A 625 -40.47 20.81 -20.12
N LEU A 626 -40.46 21.69 -21.10
CA LEU A 626 -39.55 22.81 -21.25
C LEU A 626 -39.97 24.00 -20.36
N GLY A 627 -38.93 24.78 -20.03
CA GLY A 627 -39.04 26.23 -19.94
C GLY A 627 -38.99 26.78 -18.51
N LEU A 628 -38.33 27.76 -18.15
CA LEU A 628 -37.75 28.95 -18.77
C LEU A 628 -36.89 29.67 -17.73
N ALA A 629 -35.86 30.34 -18.21
CA ALA A 629 -34.98 31.25 -17.51
C ALA A 629 -35.71 32.43 -16.83
N CYS A 630 -35.13 33.03 -15.78
CA CYS A 630 -34.69 34.42 -15.72
C CYS A 630 -34.13 34.82 -14.36
N LEU A 631 -32.93 35.35 -14.39
CA LEU A 631 -32.40 36.55 -13.73
C LEU A 631 -32.69 36.80 -12.21
N LEU A 632 -31.70 36.62 -11.40
CA LEU A 632 -30.93 37.73 -10.80
C LEU A 632 -29.66 37.13 -10.17
#